data_0e1947f4e96d6293da4dd6ec9e9f821b
#
_entry.id   0e1947f4e96d6293da4dd6ec9e9f821b
#
_cell.length_a   1.000
_cell.length_b   1.000
_cell.length_c   1.000
_cell.angle_alpha   90.00
_cell.angle_beta   90.00
_cell.angle_gamma   90.00
#
_symmetry.space_group_name_H-M   'P 1'
#
loop_
_entity.id
_entity.type
_entity.pdbx_description
1 polymer ?
#
loop_
_entity_poly.entity_id
_entity_poly.type
_entity_poly.pdbx_seq_one_letter_code
_entity_poly.pdbx_strand_id
1 'polypeptide(L)'
;MIKKSKIGILMPGDMGHGIAKVLIESGFEVFTFLKGRSERTKLLAKEAKIKNIENFISFLKEVEIILSVIPPEKAYEQAEIVANYNSDLCEKITYVDCNAISPETSRRIEKLFEKQKIDF
;
A
#
# COMPACT_ATOMS: atom_id res chain seq x y z
N MET A 1 -6.49 2.66 -25.81
CA MET A 1 -5.67 1.77 -24.97
C MET A 1 -5.92 2.08 -23.50
N ILE A 2 -6.24 1.06 -22.71
CA ILE A 2 -6.48 1.25 -21.28
C ILE A 2 -5.15 1.18 -20.55
N LYS A 3 -4.82 2.24 -19.82
CA LYS A 3 -3.61 2.29 -19.01
C LYS A 3 -3.85 1.51 -17.70
N LYS A 4 -2.95 0.58 -17.39
CA LYS A 4 -3.02 -0.16 -16.14
C LYS A 4 -2.63 0.75 -14.97
N SER A 5 -3.32 0.58 -13.85
CA SER A 5 -3.04 1.35 -12.65
C SER A 5 -1.70 0.97 -12.02
N LYS A 6 -1.09 1.92 -11.35
CA LYS A 6 0.12 1.69 -10.56
C LYS A 6 -0.30 1.40 -9.14
N ILE A 7 0.12 0.26 -8.63
CA ILE A 7 -0.33 -0.26 -7.34
C ILE A 7 0.82 -0.28 -6.35
N GLY A 8 0.57 0.23 -5.15
CA GLY A 8 1.51 0.17 -4.05
C GLY A 8 1.11 -0.93 -3.07
N ILE A 9 2.07 -1.74 -2.62
CA ILE A 9 1.86 -2.71 -1.56
C ILE A 9 2.82 -2.38 -0.44
N LEU A 10 2.27 -2.19 0.76
CA LEU A 10 3.07 -1.90 1.95
C LEU A 10 3.39 -3.20 2.68
N MET A 11 4.63 -3.33 3.14
CA MET A 11 5.12 -4.49 3.87
C MET A 11 4.85 -5.82 3.15
N PRO A 12 5.38 -6.03 1.93
CA PRO A 12 5.08 -7.25 1.17
C PRO A 12 5.74 -8.49 1.79
N GLY A 13 5.01 -9.15 2.72
CA GLY A 13 5.39 -10.44 3.27
C GLY A 13 4.95 -11.55 2.32
N ASP A 14 4.76 -12.77 2.85
CA ASP A 14 4.41 -13.92 2.01
C ASP A 14 3.13 -13.69 1.20
N MET A 15 2.07 -13.18 1.85
CA MET A 15 0.80 -12.92 1.17
C MET A 15 0.91 -11.75 0.19
N GLY A 16 1.52 -10.66 0.61
CA GLY A 16 1.71 -9.48 -0.25
C GLY A 16 2.56 -9.80 -1.46
N HIS A 17 3.60 -10.61 -1.28
CA HIS A 17 4.46 -11.10 -2.35
C HIS A 17 3.64 -11.88 -3.40
N GLY A 18 2.79 -12.81 -2.94
CA GLY A 18 1.96 -13.60 -3.84
C GLY A 18 0.96 -12.75 -4.61
N ILE A 19 0.32 -11.79 -3.93
CA ILE A 19 -0.63 -10.87 -4.57
C ILE A 19 0.09 -10.02 -5.62
N ALA A 20 1.25 -9.49 -5.28
CA ALA A 20 2.04 -8.65 -6.20
C ALA A 20 2.43 -9.43 -7.45
N LYS A 21 2.84 -10.67 -7.29
CA LYS A 21 3.24 -11.51 -8.41
C LYS A 21 2.10 -11.68 -9.41
N VAL A 22 0.89 -11.95 -8.92
CA VAL A 22 -0.30 -12.09 -9.76
C VAL A 22 -0.60 -10.78 -10.49
N LEU A 23 -0.52 -9.66 -9.79
CA LEU A 23 -0.78 -8.34 -10.40
C LEU A 23 0.24 -8.02 -11.49
N ILE A 24 1.50 -8.30 -11.26
CA ILE A 24 2.56 -8.04 -12.24
C ILE A 24 2.36 -8.93 -13.48
N GLU A 25 2.01 -10.19 -13.28
CA GLU A 25 1.72 -11.10 -14.39
C GLU A 25 0.49 -10.64 -15.21
N SER A 26 -0.41 -9.89 -14.57
CA SER A 26 -1.58 -9.32 -15.23
C SER A 26 -1.29 -7.97 -15.90
N GLY A 27 -0.07 -7.49 -15.85
CA GLY A 27 0.35 -6.26 -16.52
C GLY A 27 0.34 -5.00 -15.67
N PHE A 28 0.07 -5.11 -14.37
CA PHE A 28 0.14 -3.95 -13.48
C PHE A 28 1.58 -3.67 -13.05
N GLU A 29 1.88 -2.40 -12.76
CA GLU A 29 3.14 -2.03 -12.12
C GLU A 29 2.91 -2.03 -10.61
N VAL A 30 3.77 -2.71 -9.87
CA VAL A 30 3.66 -2.79 -8.40
C VAL A 30 4.90 -2.17 -7.76
N PHE A 31 4.65 -1.29 -6.81
CA PHE A 31 5.68 -0.54 -6.09
C PHE A 31 5.57 -0.81 -4.59
N THR A 32 6.66 -0.61 -3.87
CA THR A 32 6.68 -0.74 -2.43
C THR A 32 7.68 0.24 -1.82
N PHE A 33 7.63 0.37 -0.50
CA PHE A 33 8.57 1.18 0.27
C PHE A 33 9.22 0.27 1.30
N LEU A 34 10.50 -0.04 1.11
CA LEU A 34 11.21 -1.04 1.89
C LEU A 34 12.16 -0.50 2.96
N LYS A 35 12.32 0.81 3.06
CA LYS A 35 13.20 1.40 4.06
C LYS A 35 12.82 0.94 5.47
N GLY A 36 13.78 0.36 6.18
CA GLY A 36 13.54 -0.14 7.52
C GLY A 36 12.93 -1.53 7.59
N ARG A 37 12.71 -2.19 6.46
CA ARG A 37 12.14 -3.54 6.43
C ARG A 37 13.22 -4.61 6.56
N SER A 38 12.82 -5.83 6.92
CA SER A 38 13.75 -6.95 7.07
C SER A 38 14.37 -7.36 5.74
N GLU A 39 15.51 -8.04 5.80
CA GLU A 39 16.16 -8.56 4.59
C GLU A 39 15.27 -9.58 3.88
N ARG A 40 14.50 -10.37 4.65
CA ARG A 40 13.55 -11.32 4.07
C ARG A 40 12.49 -10.61 3.24
N THR A 41 11.92 -9.52 3.77
CA THR A 41 10.92 -8.73 3.04
C THR A 41 11.52 -8.14 1.76
N LYS A 42 12.74 -7.63 1.83
CA LYS A 42 13.44 -7.07 0.67
C LYS A 42 13.68 -8.13 -0.40
N LEU A 43 14.10 -9.33 0.02
CA LEU A 43 14.32 -10.43 -0.89
C LEU A 43 13.05 -10.89 -1.58
N LEU A 44 11.94 -11.02 -0.81
CA LEU A 44 10.65 -11.40 -1.36
C LEU A 44 10.17 -10.39 -2.41
N ALA A 45 10.33 -9.10 -2.13
CA ALA A 45 9.95 -8.05 -3.07
C ALA A 45 10.75 -8.15 -4.36
N LYS A 46 12.05 -8.38 -4.26
CA LYS A 46 12.92 -8.54 -5.42
C LYS A 46 12.53 -9.75 -6.27
N GLU A 47 12.23 -10.88 -5.63
CA GLU A 47 11.80 -12.09 -6.32
C GLU A 47 10.49 -11.89 -7.06
N ALA A 48 9.56 -11.12 -6.50
CA ALA A 48 8.28 -10.82 -7.11
C ALA A 48 8.37 -9.70 -8.16
N LYS A 49 9.54 -9.09 -8.32
CA LYS A 49 9.78 -7.96 -9.24
C LYS A 49 9.00 -6.71 -8.86
N ILE A 50 8.77 -6.52 -7.57
CA ILE A 50 8.15 -5.30 -7.03
C ILE A 50 9.20 -4.19 -7.04
N LYS A 51 8.83 -3.02 -7.54
CA LYS A 51 9.75 -1.89 -7.61
C LYS A 51 9.81 -1.16 -6.27
N ASN A 52 11.01 -0.99 -5.72
CA ASN A 52 11.19 -0.28 -4.46
C ASN A 52 11.39 1.22 -4.72
N ILE A 53 10.66 2.05 -3.98
CA ILE A 53 10.84 3.49 -3.96
C ILE A 53 11.33 3.86 -2.56
N GLU A 54 12.48 4.50 -2.46
CA GLU A 54 13.14 4.75 -1.17
C GLU A 54 12.56 5.91 -0.36
N ASN A 55 11.81 6.81 -1.00
CA ASN A 55 11.19 7.95 -0.33
C ASN A 55 9.67 7.73 -0.24
N PHE A 56 9.11 7.81 0.97
CA PHE A 56 7.70 7.51 1.17
C PHE A 56 6.77 8.48 0.43
N ILE A 57 7.10 9.77 0.40
CA ILE A 57 6.30 10.76 -0.33
C ILE A 57 6.33 10.45 -1.82
N SER A 58 7.50 10.11 -2.36
CA SER A 58 7.62 9.70 -3.77
C SER A 58 6.81 8.44 -4.06
N PHE A 59 6.80 7.49 -3.13
CA PHE A 59 5.97 6.29 -3.24
C PHE A 59 4.49 6.66 -3.35
N LEU A 60 3.99 7.53 -2.45
CA LEU A 60 2.60 7.94 -2.46
C LEU A 60 2.21 8.68 -3.75
N LYS A 61 3.14 9.45 -4.32
CA LYS A 61 2.89 10.17 -5.57
C LYS A 61 2.86 9.25 -6.79
N GLU A 62 3.60 8.15 -6.73
CA GLU A 62 3.72 7.23 -7.86
C GLU A 62 2.51 6.31 -7.99
N VAL A 63 1.88 5.93 -6.88
CA VAL A 63 0.81 4.92 -6.89
C VAL A 63 -0.58 5.55 -6.89
N GLU A 64 -1.54 4.83 -7.48
CA GLU A 64 -2.94 5.24 -7.51
C GLU A 64 -3.76 4.47 -6.50
N ILE A 65 -3.36 3.23 -6.23
CA ILE A 65 -4.05 2.33 -5.31
C ILE A 65 -3.01 1.77 -4.34
N ILE A 66 -3.32 1.78 -3.05
CA ILE A 66 -2.48 1.15 -2.04
C ILE A 66 -3.20 -0.06 -1.49
N LEU A 67 -2.55 -1.21 -1.50
CA LEU A 67 -3.05 -2.43 -0.86
C LEU A 67 -2.31 -2.61 0.45
N SER A 68 -3.05 -2.65 1.55
CA SER A 68 -2.48 -2.90 2.88
C SER A 68 -2.62 -4.38 3.18
N VAL A 69 -1.50 -5.11 3.20
CA VAL A 69 -1.43 -6.54 3.47
C VAL A 69 -0.44 -6.76 4.60
N ILE A 70 -0.90 -6.54 5.82
CA ILE A 70 -0.07 -6.55 7.03
C ILE A 70 -0.83 -7.25 8.16
N PRO A 71 -0.18 -7.54 9.31
CA PRO A 71 -0.91 -8.10 10.45
C PRO A 71 -2.06 -7.17 10.87
N PRO A 72 -3.25 -7.71 11.19
CA PRO A 72 -4.43 -6.90 11.52
C PRO A 72 -4.20 -5.87 12.63
N GLU A 73 -3.40 -6.20 13.63
CA GLU A 73 -3.11 -5.32 14.75
C GLU A 73 -2.32 -4.07 14.35
N LYS A 74 -1.74 -4.07 13.16
CA LYS A 74 -0.98 -2.92 12.64
C LYS A 74 -1.75 -2.14 11.57
N ALA A 75 -2.96 -2.59 11.22
CA ALA A 75 -3.72 -1.99 10.13
C ALA A 75 -4.05 -0.51 10.34
N TYR A 76 -4.48 -0.13 11.54
CA TYR A 76 -4.80 1.27 11.82
C TYR A 76 -3.55 2.15 11.80
N GLU A 77 -2.47 1.70 12.43
CA GLU A 77 -1.21 2.43 12.46
C GLU A 77 -0.70 2.72 11.05
N GLN A 78 -0.77 1.73 10.18
CA GLN A 78 -0.34 1.88 8.78
C GLN A 78 -1.21 2.90 8.04
N ALA A 79 -2.53 2.84 8.23
CA ALA A 79 -3.46 3.78 7.63
C ALA A 79 -3.19 5.21 8.11
N GLU A 80 -2.88 5.37 9.39
CA GLU A 80 -2.56 6.67 9.97
C GLU A 80 -1.31 7.29 9.34
N ILE A 81 -0.29 6.47 9.09
CA ILE A 81 0.93 6.93 8.42
C ILE A 81 0.60 7.44 7.02
N VAL A 82 -0.16 6.68 6.25
CA VAL A 82 -0.54 7.09 4.90
C VAL A 82 -1.35 8.39 4.93
N ALA A 83 -2.32 8.51 5.85
CA ALA A 83 -3.15 9.70 5.95
C ALA A 83 -2.33 10.94 6.31
N ASN A 84 -1.37 10.81 7.24
CA ASN A 84 -0.55 11.94 7.66
C ASN A 84 0.32 12.49 6.53
N TYR A 85 0.89 11.60 5.71
CA TYR A 85 1.71 12.04 4.58
C TYR A 85 0.88 12.51 3.40
N ASN A 86 -0.33 11.99 3.23
CA ASN A 86 -1.19 12.35 2.09
C ASN A 86 -1.74 13.77 2.17
N SER A 87 -1.73 14.39 3.35
CA SER A 87 -2.25 15.76 3.51
C SER A 87 -1.58 16.78 2.61
N ASP A 88 -0.34 16.52 2.19
CA ASP A 88 0.42 17.42 1.33
C ASP A 88 0.34 17.05 -0.15
N LEU A 89 -0.41 16.00 -0.49
CA LEU A 89 -0.55 15.53 -1.87
C LEU A 89 -1.87 16.00 -2.46
N CYS A 90 -1.83 16.40 -3.73
CA CYS A 90 -3.02 16.88 -4.43
C CYS A 90 -3.80 15.77 -5.12
N GLU A 91 -3.19 14.62 -5.30
CA GLU A 91 -3.81 13.51 -5.99
C GLU A 91 -4.54 12.57 -5.04
N LYS A 92 -5.65 12.02 -5.53
CA LYS A 92 -6.48 11.13 -4.75
C LYS A 92 -5.95 9.70 -4.83
N ILE A 93 -5.75 9.09 -3.67
CA ILE A 93 -5.31 7.71 -3.54
C ILE A 93 -6.50 6.85 -3.09
N THR A 94 -6.61 5.64 -3.64
CA THR A 94 -7.55 4.64 -3.16
C THR A 94 -6.80 3.67 -2.26
N TYR A 95 -7.29 3.47 -1.06
CA TYR A 95 -6.67 2.61 -0.07
C TYR A 95 -7.53 1.37 0.14
N VAL A 96 -6.95 0.20 -0.05
CA VAL A 96 -7.66 -1.07 0.13
C VAL A 96 -7.01 -1.85 1.25
N ASP A 97 -7.78 -2.12 2.31
CA ASP A 97 -7.31 -2.92 3.43
C ASP A 97 -7.66 -4.38 3.16
N CYS A 98 -6.64 -5.21 2.99
CA CYS A 98 -6.80 -6.64 2.71
C CYS A 98 -6.66 -7.48 3.97
N ASN A 99 -6.71 -6.85 5.16
CA ASN A 99 -6.48 -7.51 6.43
C ASN A 99 -7.79 -7.89 7.12
N ALA A 100 -7.73 -8.89 8.00
CA ALA A 100 -8.90 -9.28 8.80
C ALA A 100 -9.03 -8.32 9.99
N ILE A 101 -9.68 -7.17 9.78
CA ILE A 101 -9.88 -6.17 10.82
C ILE A 101 -11.34 -6.14 11.27
N SER A 102 -11.57 -5.65 12.50
CA SER A 102 -12.92 -5.53 13.03
C SER A 102 -13.69 -4.39 12.34
N PRO A 103 -15.03 -4.44 12.33
CA PRO A 103 -15.84 -3.32 11.83
C PRO A 103 -15.52 -2.00 12.51
N GLU A 104 -15.19 -2.03 13.80
CA GLU A 104 -14.82 -0.84 14.54
C GLU A 104 -13.52 -0.25 14.01
N THR A 105 -12.50 -1.07 13.79
CA THR A 105 -11.23 -0.61 13.23
C THR A 105 -11.44 -0.04 11.83
N SER A 106 -12.25 -0.72 11.02
CA SER A 106 -12.56 -0.25 9.67
C SER A 106 -13.19 1.15 9.70
N ARG A 107 -14.15 1.38 10.60
CA ARG A 107 -14.79 2.69 10.73
C ARG A 107 -13.82 3.77 11.21
N ARG A 108 -12.88 3.42 12.08
CA ARG A 108 -11.85 4.37 12.54
C ARG A 108 -10.94 4.79 11.39
N ILE A 109 -10.57 3.84 10.54
CA ILE A 109 -9.74 4.12 9.35
C ILE A 109 -10.52 4.98 8.37
N GLU A 110 -11.79 4.67 8.15
CA GLU A 110 -12.65 5.44 7.25
C GLU A 110 -12.73 6.92 7.67
N LYS A 111 -12.92 7.19 8.96
CA LYS A 111 -12.96 8.57 9.48
C LYS A 111 -11.60 9.27 9.27
N LEU A 112 -10.52 8.56 9.45
CA LEU A 112 -9.18 9.10 9.25
C LEU A 112 -9.00 9.55 7.80
N PHE A 113 -9.42 8.72 6.85
CA PHE A 113 -9.26 9.01 5.44
C PHE A 113 -10.22 10.06 4.89
N GLU A 114 -11.42 10.19 5.46
CA GLU A 114 -12.36 11.22 5.05
C GLU A 114 -11.74 12.61 5.13
N LYS A 115 -10.95 12.87 6.17
CA LYS A 115 -10.29 14.16 6.38
C LYS A 115 -9.19 14.43 5.35
N GLN A 116 -8.66 13.38 4.75
CA GLN A 116 -7.52 13.47 3.83
C GLN A 116 -7.90 13.24 2.37
N LYS A 117 -9.18 13.11 2.08
CA LYS A 117 -9.69 12.85 0.72
C LYS A 117 -9.12 11.57 0.10
N ILE A 118 -8.91 10.56 0.93
CA ILE A 118 -8.48 9.24 0.48
C ILE A 118 -9.72 8.35 0.38
N ASP A 119 -9.85 7.63 -0.73
CA ASP A 119 -10.91 6.64 -0.88
C ASP A 119 -10.54 5.38 -0.12
N PHE A 120 -11.47 4.87 0.64
CA PHE A 120 -11.23 3.67 1.44
C PHE A 120 -12.33 2.62 1.20
#